data_175fee66dac6adadafe3baef4a51be68
#
_entry.id   175fee66dac6adadafe3baef4a51be68
#
_cell.length_a   1.000
_cell.length_b   1.000
_cell.length_c   1.000
_cell.angle_alpha   90.00
_cell.angle_beta   90.00
_cell.angle_gamma   90.00
#
_symmetry.space_group_name_H-M   'P 1'
#
loop_
_entity.id
_entity.type
_entity.pdbx_description
1 polymer ?
#
loop_
_entity_poly.entity_id
_entity_poly.type
_entity_poly.pdbx_seq_one_letter_code
_entity_poly.pdbx_strand_id
1 'polypeptide(L)'
;MALKDYRTALVTGASSGIGAATVRLLAGRGLAVHAVARRHERLIELKDAGDVTIHTLDLRDRAALYATLGEIEADILVNSAGVGSRFDPFHELDPDNIDATLETNVLGTIHAARAVSPGMVARRRGHIVNIGSIFGLHAIGSSVYGASKGAVHVLSQDLRHDLKGTGIRVTEVSPGRTATEIF
;
A
#
# COMPACT_ATOMS: atom_id res chain seq x y z
N MET A 1 20.22 6.14 -1.01
CA MET A 1 19.47 6.50 -2.25
C MET A 1 18.53 7.66 -1.95
N ALA A 2 18.55 8.70 -2.76
CA ALA A 2 17.61 9.81 -2.72
C ALA A 2 16.45 9.54 -3.71
N LEU A 3 15.37 10.31 -3.65
CA LEU A 3 14.22 10.12 -4.57
C LEU A 3 14.63 10.17 -6.05
N LYS A 4 15.58 11.04 -6.40
CA LYS A 4 16.14 11.18 -7.77
C LYS A 4 16.82 9.90 -8.32
N ASP A 5 17.13 8.94 -7.44
CA ASP A 5 17.77 7.69 -7.85
C ASP A 5 16.73 6.65 -8.30
N TYR A 6 15.44 6.88 -8.07
CA TYR A 6 14.33 6.02 -8.46
C TYR A 6 13.64 6.53 -9.73
N ARG A 7 13.08 5.63 -10.51
CA ARG A 7 12.41 5.94 -11.79
C ARG A 7 10.94 5.52 -11.79
N THR A 8 10.62 4.39 -11.18
CA THR A 8 9.29 3.79 -11.26
C THR A 8 8.73 3.59 -9.86
N ALA A 9 7.50 4.02 -9.66
CA ALA A 9 6.75 3.79 -8.42
C ALA A 9 5.45 3.03 -8.68
N LEU A 10 5.11 2.14 -7.78
CA LEU A 10 3.84 1.43 -7.72
C LEU A 10 3.10 1.85 -6.44
N VAL A 11 1.89 2.35 -6.57
CA VAL A 11 1.08 2.84 -5.46
C VAL A 11 -0.25 2.09 -5.42
N THR A 12 -0.48 1.34 -4.36
CA THR A 12 -1.79 0.71 -4.10
C THR A 12 -2.72 1.65 -3.33
N GLY A 13 -4.03 1.48 -3.47
CA GLY A 13 -5.01 2.38 -2.85
C GLY A 13 -4.99 3.79 -3.46
N ALA A 14 -4.60 3.89 -4.74
CA ALA A 14 -4.37 5.14 -5.42
C ALA A 14 -5.63 5.99 -5.70
N SER A 15 -6.83 5.45 -5.49
CA SER A 15 -8.08 6.14 -5.86
C SER A 15 -8.51 7.25 -4.89
N SER A 16 -7.88 7.41 -3.74
CA SER A 16 -8.20 8.47 -2.77
C SER A 16 -7.09 8.71 -1.75
N GLY A 17 -7.27 9.74 -0.91
CA GLY A 17 -6.48 10.00 0.29
C GLY A 17 -4.97 10.02 0.06
N ILE A 18 -4.24 9.34 0.93
CA ILE A 18 -2.77 9.28 0.91
C ILE A 18 -2.25 8.68 -0.40
N GLY A 19 -2.89 7.62 -0.92
CA GLY A 19 -2.49 6.98 -2.16
C GLY A 19 -2.57 7.94 -3.36
N ALA A 20 -3.70 8.61 -3.55
CA ALA A 20 -3.88 9.59 -4.64
C ALA A 20 -2.91 10.77 -4.53
N ALA A 21 -2.71 11.30 -3.33
CA ALA A 21 -1.75 12.37 -3.08
C ALA A 21 -0.31 11.93 -3.40
N THR A 22 0.03 10.69 -3.05
CA THR A 22 1.35 10.10 -3.35
C THR A 22 1.57 9.95 -4.85
N VAL A 23 0.57 9.46 -5.60
CA VAL A 23 0.66 9.37 -7.07
C VAL A 23 0.94 10.74 -7.68
N ARG A 24 0.15 11.76 -7.33
CA ARG A 24 0.34 13.13 -7.84
C ARG A 24 1.73 13.67 -7.52
N LEU A 25 2.19 13.45 -6.27
CA LEU A 25 3.51 13.92 -5.84
C LEU A 25 4.64 13.25 -6.63
N LEU A 26 4.61 11.92 -6.78
CA LEU A 26 5.68 11.17 -7.44
C LEU A 26 5.69 11.42 -8.94
N ALA A 27 4.53 11.44 -9.60
CA ALA A 27 4.41 11.78 -11.02
C ALA A 27 4.89 13.23 -11.28
N GLY A 28 4.48 14.18 -10.46
CA GLY A 28 4.97 15.57 -10.52
C GLY A 28 6.47 15.73 -10.24
N ARG A 29 7.13 14.72 -9.70
CA ARG A 29 8.58 14.64 -9.53
C ARG A 29 9.28 13.89 -10.66
N GLY A 30 8.55 13.50 -11.71
CA GLY A 30 9.07 12.85 -12.90
C GLY A 30 9.27 11.35 -12.82
N LEU A 31 8.64 10.67 -11.85
CA LEU A 31 8.61 9.21 -11.83
C LEU A 31 7.48 8.69 -12.72
N ALA A 32 7.72 7.56 -13.39
CA ALA A 32 6.65 6.75 -13.95
C ALA A 32 5.88 6.08 -12.79
N VAL A 33 4.57 6.30 -12.70
CA VAL A 33 3.77 5.82 -11.55
C VAL A 33 2.69 4.84 -12.00
N HIS A 34 2.73 3.62 -11.47
CA HIS A 34 1.67 2.64 -11.60
C HIS A 34 0.68 2.82 -10.45
N ALA A 35 -0.51 3.32 -10.77
CA ALA A 35 -1.59 3.59 -9.80
C ALA A 35 -2.59 2.44 -9.78
N VAL A 36 -2.73 1.78 -8.63
CA VAL A 36 -3.55 0.58 -8.46
C VAL A 36 -4.70 0.84 -7.50
N ALA A 37 -5.94 0.61 -7.94
CA ALA A 37 -7.14 0.63 -7.09
C ALA A 37 -8.33 -0.03 -7.80
N ARG A 38 -9.43 -0.21 -7.07
CA ARG A 38 -10.68 -0.79 -7.61
C ARG A 38 -11.52 0.21 -8.41
N ARG A 39 -11.48 1.49 -8.05
CA ARG A 39 -12.33 2.55 -8.62
C ARG A 39 -11.67 3.15 -9.87
N HIS A 40 -12.03 2.64 -11.04
CA HIS A 40 -11.45 3.02 -12.33
C HIS A 40 -11.56 4.53 -12.60
N GLU A 41 -12.74 5.10 -12.41
CA GLU A 41 -13.02 6.52 -12.69
C GLU A 41 -12.10 7.44 -11.88
N ARG A 42 -11.85 7.09 -10.61
CA ARG A 42 -10.93 7.84 -9.75
C ARG A 42 -9.47 7.70 -10.17
N LEU A 43 -9.10 6.59 -10.80
CA LEU A 43 -7.76 6.41 -11.35
C LEU A 43 -7.55 7.24 -12.61
N ILE A 44 -8.56 7.40 -13.45
CA ILE A 44 -8.50 8.24 -14.66
C ILE A 44 -8.11 9.67 -14.30
N GLU A 45 -8.64 10.24 -13.22
CA GLU A 45 -8.34 11.59 -12.73
C GLU A 45 -6.85 11.79 -12.36
N LEU A 46 -6.09 10.71 -12.22
CA LEU A 46 -4.66 10.78 -11.89
C LEU A 46 -3.77 10.90 -13.12
N LYS A 47 -4.29 10.62 -14.31
CA LYS A 47 -3.49 10.68 -15.56
C LYS A 47 -2.97 12.08 -15.86
N ASP A 48 -3.66 13.11 -15.41
CA ASP A 48 -3.24 14.50 -15.60
C ASP A 48 -2.04 14.90 -14.70
N ALA A 49 -1.65 14.02 -13.76
CA ALA A 49 -0.54 14.31 -12.85
C ALA A 49 0.85 14.08 -13.44
N GLY A 50 0.94 13.46 -14.62
CA GLY A 50 2.20 13.14 -15.30
C GLY A 50 2.21 11.74 -15.91
N ASP A 51 3.35 11.06 -15.88
CA ASP A 51 3.47 9.67 -16.38
C ASP A 51 2.82 8.69 -15.41
N VAL A 52 1.50 8.46 -15.58
CA VAL A 52 0.68 7.59 -14.73
C VAL A 52 0.03 6.49 -15.56
N THR A 53 0.38 5.24 -15.26
CA THR A 53 -0.29 4.05 -15.76
C THR A 53 -1.28 3.56 -14.69
N ILE A 54 -2.53 3.35 -15.07
CA ILE A 54 -3.59 2.93 -14.14
C ILE A 54 -3.87 1.42 -14.27
N HIS A 55 -4.11 0.78 -13.12
CA HIS A 55 -4.50 -0.64 -13.03
C HIS A 55 -5.73 -0.77 -12.15
N THR A 56 -6.85 -1.17 -12.75
CA THR A 56 -8.09 -1.47 -12.01
C THR A 56 -7.98 -2.88 -11.44
N LEU A 57 -7.73 -2.96 -10.13
CA LEU A 57 -7.44 -4.23 -9.46
C LEU A 57 -7.98 -4.21 -8.02
N ASP A 58 -8.62 -5.31 -7.62
CA ASP A 58 -8.87 -5.61 -6.21
C ASP A 58 -7.71 -6.44 -5.66
N LEU A 59 -7.04 -5.95 -4.62
CA LEU A 59 -5.91 -6.65 -4.00
C LEU A 59 -6.31 -7.98 -3.33
N ARG A 60 -7.61 -8.23 -3.14
CA ARG A 60 -8.13 -9.50 -2.65
C ARG A 60 -8.12 -10.58 -3.73
N ASP A 61 -8.13 -10.20 -5.00
CA ASP A 61 -7.88 -11.14 -6.10
C ASP A 61 -6.38 -11.42 -6.21
N ARG A 62 -5.94 -12.44 -5.49
CA ARG A 62 -4.53 -12.83 -5.43
C ARG A 62 -3.96 -13.19 -6.79
N ALA A 63 -4.72 -13.87 -7.65
CA ALA A 63 -4.23 -14.28 -8.97
C ALA A 63 -3.98 -13.06 -9.87
N ALA A 64 -4.96 -12.15 -9.96
CA ALA A 64 -4.83 -10.91 -10.70
C ALA A 64 -3.73 -9.99 -10.12
N LEU A 65 -3.57 -9.96 -8.77
CA LEU A 65 -2.52 -9.20 -8.11
C LEU A 65 -1.13 -9.64 -8.59
N TYR A 66 -0.82 -10.93 -8.52
CA TYR A 66 0.50 -11.42 -8.95
C TYR A 66 0.71 -11.26 -10.45
N ALA A 67 -0.31 -11.52 -11.28
CA ALA A 67 -0.24 -11.32 -12.73
C ALA A 67 0.02 -9.85 -13.11
N THR A 68 -0.54 -8.90 -12.35
CA THR A 68 -0.39 -7.47 -12.65
C THR A 68 0.88 -6.90 -12.02
N LEU A 69 1.06 -7.07 -10.69
CA LEU A 69 2.15 -6.40 -9.99
C LEU A 69 3.51 -7.06 -10.20
N GLY A 70 3.54 -8.37 -10.47
CA GLY A 70 4.76 -9.11 -10.72
C GLY A 70 5.50 -8.69 -11.99
N GLU A 71 4.79 -8.15 -12.98
CA GLU A 71 5.36 -7.65 -14.24
C GLU A 71 5.89 -6.21 -14.14
N ILE A 72 5.64 -5.51 -13.02
CA ILE A 72 6.04 -4.12 -12.85
C ILE A 72 7.43 -4.04 -12.22
N GLU A 73 8.38 -3.50 -12.96
CA GLU A 73 9.74 -3.21 -12.44
C GLU A 73 9.74 -1.97 -11.52
N ALA A 74 9.04 -2.04 -10.40
CA ALA A 74 8.95 -0.95 -9.46
C ALA A 74 10.25 -0.75 -8.66
N ASP A 75 10.72 0.49 -8.59
CA ASP A 75 11.77 0.91 -7.66
C ASP A 75 11.20 1.24 -6.28
N ILE A 76 9.97 1.76 -6.25
CA ILE A 76 9.24 2.10 -5.03
C ILE A 76 7.90 1.38 -5.06
N LEU A 77 7.57 0.67 -3.99
CA LEU A 77 6.22 0.23 -3.69
C LEU A 77 5.66 1.06 -2.53
N VAL A 78 4.50 1.68 -2.73
CA VAL A 78 3.75 2.32 -1.64
C VAL A 78 2.47 1.51 -1.41
N ASN A 79 2.44 0.75 -0.33
CA ASN A 79 1.26 0.04 0.14
C ASN A 79 0.37 1.01 0.92
N SER A 80 -0.57 1.66 0.21
CA SER A 80 -1.52 2.60 0.79
C SER A 80 -2.97 2.13 0.70
N ALA A 81 -3.21 0.97 0.07
CA ALA A 81 -4.54 0.37 0.10
C ALA A 81 -4.94 0.00 1.53
N GLY A 82 -6.17 0.33 1.87
CA GLY A 82 -6.74 0.00 3.15
C GLY A 82 -8.20 0.40 3.22
N VAL A 83 -8.92 -0.31 4.07
CA VAL A 83 -10.29 0.01 4.45
C VAL A 83 -10.33 0.19 5.96
N GLY A 84 -11.12 1.17 6.42
CA GLY A 84 -11.43 1.33 7.84
C GLY A 84 -12.53 0.36 8.25
N SER A 85 -12.51 -0.10 9.49
CA SER A 85 -13.67 -0.71 10.08
C SER A 85 -14.50 0.35 10.79
N ARG A 86 -15.81 0.16 10.87
CA ARG A 86 -16.70 1.01 11.66
C ARG A 86 -16.28 0.95 13.13
N PHE A 87 -16.59 2.01 13.89
CA PHE A 87 -16.39 2.04 15.34
C PHE A 87 -17.53 1.38 16.10
N ASP A 88 -18.18 0.39 15.48
CA ASP A 88 -19.24 -0.39 16.10
C ASP A 88 -18.67 -1.25 17.24
N PRO A 89 -19.45 -1.59 18.26
CA PRO A 89 -19.05 -2.54 19.30
C PRO A 89 -18.59 -3.87 18.67
N PHE A 90 -17.54 -4.46 19.21
CA PHE A 90 -16.92 -5.65 18.62
C PHE A 90 -17.91 -6.79 18.34
N HIS A 91 -18.88 -7.01 19.24
CA HIS A 91 -19.88 -8.07 19.12
C HIS A 91 -20.98 -7.79 18.08
N GLU A 92 -21.00 -6.57 17.50
CA GLU A 92 -21.93 -6.13 16.45
C GLU A 92 -21.24 -5.98 15.09
N LEU A 93 -19.92 -6.24 15.03
CA LEU A 93 -19.18 -6.13 13.77
C LEU A 93 -19.67 -7.17 12.76
N ASP A 94 -19.96 -6.71 11.56
CA ASP A 94 -20.26 -7.58 10.43
C ASP A 94 -19.03 -8.43 10.06
N PRO A 95 -19.14 -9.78 10.04
CA PRO A 95 -18.07 -10.68 9.65
C PRO A 95 -17.46 -10.34 8.28
N ASP A 96 -18.27 -9.94 7.29
CA ASP A 96 -17.78 -9.56 5.96
C ASP A 96 -16.87 -8.33 6.01
N ASN A 97 -17.13 -7.38 6.92
CA ASN A 97 -16.27 -6.23 7.15
C ASN A 97 -14.96 -6.62 7.84
N ILE A 98 -14.98 -7.62 8.73
CA ILE A 98 -13.79 -8.17 9.36
C ILE A 98 -12.87 -8.76 8.27
N ASP A 99 -13.42 -9.64 7.46
CA ASP A 99 -12.69 -10.32 6.39
C ASP A 99 -12.15 -9.31 5.38
N ALA A 100 -12.97 -8.40 4.87
CA ALA A 100 -12.56 -7.36 3.93
C ALA A 100 -11.43 -6.47 4.49
N THR A 101 -11.44 -6.18 5.80
CA THR A 101 -10.40 -5.40 6.45
C THR A 101 -9.08 -6.16 6.49
N LEU A 102 -9.10 -7.42 6.90
CA LEU A 102 -7.89 -8.24 6.97
C LEU A 102 -7.35 -8.58 5.58
N GLU A 103 -8.21 -8.96 4.65
CA GLU A 103 -7.82 -9.27 3.28
C GLU A 103 -7.18 -8.08 2.57
N THR A 104 -7.76 -6.89 2.72
CA THR A 104 -7.23 -5.68 2.07
C THR A 104 -5.98 -5.17 2.77
N ASN A 105 -6.07 -4.93 4.09
CA ASN A 105 -5.03 -4.21 4.82
C ASN A 105 -3.80 -5.08 5.11
N VAL A 106 -3.99 -6.38 5.32
CA VAL A 106 -2.92 -7.31 5.69
C VAL A 106 -2.49 -8.14 4.49
N LEU A 107 -3.38 -9.00 3.98
CA LEU A 107 -3.03 -9.91 2.90
C LEU A 107 -2.67 -9.16 1.61
N GLY A 108 -3.43 -8.13 1.25
CA GLY A 108 -3.14 -7.27 0.10
C GLY A 108 -1.76 -6.61 0.20
N THR A 109 -1.40 -6.10 1.38
CA THR A 109 -0.08 -5.50 1.65
C THR A 109 1.05 -6.54 1.53
N ILE A 110 0.87 -7.72 2.13
CA ILE A 110 1.86 -8.82 2.08
C ILE A 110 2.06 -9.28 0.64
N HIS A 111 0.97 -9.56 -0.08
CA HIS A 111 1.04 -10.06 -1.44
C HIS A 111 1.61 -9.03 -2.42
N ALA A 112 1.28 -7.75 -2.28
CA ALA A 112 1.88 -6.70 -3.10
C ALA A 112 3.40 -6.59 -2.86
N ALA A 113 3.84 -6.59 -1.60
CA ALA A 113 5.26 -6.61 -1.27
C ALA A 113 5.97 -7.86 -1.84
N ARG A 114 5.33 -9.04 -1.70
CA ARG A 114 5.86 -10.30 -2.23
C ARG A 114 5.92 -10.34 -3.76
N ALA A 115 4.96 -9.73 -4.44
CA ALA A 115 4.92 -9.71 -5.91
C ALA A 115 6.10 -8.93 -6.51
N VAL A 116 6.46 -7.77 -5.92
CA VAL A 116 7.52 -6.90 -6.47
C VAL A 116 8.92 -7.18 -5.92
N SER A 117 9.02 -7.78 -4.72
CA SER A 117 10.32 -7.94 -4.05
C SER A 117 11.34 -8.79 -4.83
N PRO A 118 10.99 -9.86 -5.58
CA PRO A 118 11.98 -10.61 -6.35
C PRO A 118 12.72 -9.76 -7.38
N GLY A 119 11.99 -8.91 -8.13
CA GLY A 119 12.58 -7.98 -9.07
C GLY A 119 13.47 -6.94 -8.39
N MET A 120 13.03 -6.38 -7.26
CA MET A 120 13.85 -5.46 -6.46
C MET A 120 15.14 -6.12 -5.95
N VAL A 121 15.07 -7.37 -5.45
CA VAL A 121 16.24 -8.14 -4.99
C VAL A 121 17.22 -8.38 -6.13
N ALA A 122 16.73 -8.83 -7.29
CA ALA A 122 17.56 -9.09 -8.47
C ALA A 122 18.33 -7.84 -8.92
N ARG A 123 17.68 -6.68 -8.89
CA ARG A 123 18.32 -5.38 -9.23
C ARG A 123 19.10 -4.76 -8.07
N ARG A 124 19.07 -5.37 -6.87
CA ARG A 124 19.65 -4.84 -5.62
C ARG A 124 19.21 -3.39 -5.34
N ARG A 125 17.98 -3.07 -5.70
CA ARG A 125 17.44 -1.72 -5.59
C ARG A 125 15.93 -1.78 -5.38
N GLY A 126 15.45 -1.17 -4.29
CA GLY A 126 14.05 -1.10 -3.99
C GLY A 126 13.74 -0.32 -2.71
N HIS A 127 12.51 0.19 -2.63
CA HIS A 127 12.00 0.81 -1.42
C HIS A 127 10.53 0.43 -1.22
N ILE A 128 10.24 -0.34 -0.21
CA ILE A 128 8.87 -0.68 0.19
C ILE A 128 8.45 0.32 1.27
N VAL A 129 7.35 1.02 1.03
CA VAL A 129 6.75 1.98 1.97
C VAL A 129 5.37 1.47 2.34
N ASN A 130 5.18 1.09 3.59
CA ASN A 130 3.89 0.64 4.11
C ASN A 130 3.19 1.78 4.86
N ILE A 131 1.95 2.05 4.53
CA ILE A 131 1.11 3.00 5.26
C ILE A 131 0.44 2.25 6.41
N GLY A 132 1.07 2.36 7.57
CA GLY A 132 0.58 1.90 8.86
C GLY A 132 -0.51 2.81 9.44
N SER A 133 -0.54 2.94 10.74
CA SER A 133 -1.42 3.86 11.47
C SER A 133 -0.98 3.92 12.93
N ILE A 134 -1.29 5.03 13.62
CA ILE A 134 -1.20 5.10 15.08
C ILE A 134 -2.10 4.05 15.78
N PHE A 135 -3.17 3.58 15.12
CA PHE A 135 -4.02 2.48 15.61
C PHE A 135 -3.29 1.13 15.65
N GLY A 136 -2.23 0.95 14.86
CA GLY A 136 -1.38 -0.24 14.95
C GLY A 136 -0.37 -0.19 16.09
N LEU A 137 -0.14 1.00 16.66
CA LEU A 137 0.83 1.22 17.74
C LEU A 137 0.14 1.34 19.12
N HIS A 138 -1.13 1.74 19.12
CA HIS A 138 -1.88 2.05 20.33
C HIS A 138 -3.31 1.55 20.22
N ALA A 139 -3.87 1.03 21.32
CA ALA A 139 -5.28 0.64 21.42
C ALA A 139 -6.15 1.90 21.62
N ILE A 140 -6.70 2.43 20.54
CA ILE A 140 -7.50 3.68 20.53
C ILE A 140 -8.94 3.46 20.02
N GLY A 141 -9.45 2.24 20.02
CA GLY A 141 -10.74 1.86 19.44
C GLY A 141 -10.57 1.20 18.08
N SER A 142 -11.66 0.71 17.46
CA SER A 142 -11.63 -0.02 16.18
C SER A 142 -10.69 -1.24 16.19
N SER A 143 -11.10 -2.28 16.92
CA SER A 143 -10.30 -3.48 17.20
C SER A 143 -9.72 -4.16 15.95
N VAL A 144 -10.55 -4.39 14.92
CA VAL A 144 -10.12 -5.09 13.68
C VAL A 144 -9.18 -4.24 12.87
N TYR A 145 -9.48 -2.94 12.72
CA TYR A 145 -8.58 -2.02 12.02
C TYR A 145 -7.24 -1.89 12.74
N GLY A 146 -7.27 -1.73 14.08
CA GLY A 146 -6.07 -1.68 14.90
C GLY A 146 -5.24 -2.95 14.77
N ALA A 147 -5.87 -4.13 14.84
CA ALA A 147 -5.20 -5.41 14.62
C ALA A 147 -4.56 -5.49 13.23
N SER A 148 -5.28 -5.07 12.17
CA SER A 148 -4.75 -5.06 10.80
C SER A 148 -3.53 -4.16 10.66
N LYS A 149 -3.55 -2.98 11.28
CA LYS A 149 -2.42 -2.03 11.24
C LYS A 149 -1.27 -2.45 12.16
N GLY A 150 -1.55 -3.15 13.28
CA GLY A 150 -0.53 -3.84 14.08
C GLY A 150 0.20 -4.93 13.30
N ALA A 151 -0.54 -5.71 12.50
CA ALA A 151 0.07 -6.69 11.59
C ALA A 151 0.99 -6.03 10.56
N VAL A 152 0.59 -4.89 9.94
CA VAL A 152 1.43 -4.12 9.02
C VAL A 152 2.67 -3.56 9.71
N HIS A 153 2.54 -3.14 10.98
CA HIS A 153 3.67 -2.66 11.78
C HIS A 153 4.72 -3.75 11.97
N VAL A 154 4.33 -4.93 12.47
CA VAL A 154 5.25 -6.07 12.67
C VAL A 154 5.83 -6.53 11.33
N LEU A 155 5.00 -6.69 10.29
CA LEU A 155 5.45 -7.01 8.94
C LEU A 155 6.57 -6.07 8.46
N SER A 156 6.41 -4.76 8.71
CA SER A 156 7.39 -3.77 8.29
C SER A 156 8.72 -3.90 9.03
N GLN A 157 8.68 -4.33 10.29
CA GLN A 157 9.88 -4.62 11.08
C GLN A 157 10.59 -5.87 10.56
N ASP A 158 9.86 -6.96 10.38
CA ASP A 158 10.42 -8.23 9.93
C ASP A 158 10.95 -8.16 8.49
N LEU A 159 10.26 -7.47 7.58
CA LEU A 159 10.76 -7.23 6.23
C LEU A 159 12.11 -6.49 6.20
N ARG A 160 12.41 -5.61 7.18
CA ARG A 160 13.73 -4.99 7.29
C ARG A 160 14.81 -6.02 7.61
N HIS A 161 14.48 -7.04 8.41
CA HIS A 161 15.40 -8.15 8.71
C HIS A 161 15.56 -9.06 7.50
N ASP A 162 14.48 -9.51 6.89
CA ASP A 162 14.47 -10.45 5.77
C ASP A 162 15.20 -9.90 4.54
N LEU A 163 15.05 -8.59 4.29
CA LEU A 163 15.64 -7.92 3.14
C LEU A 163 17.00 -7.26 3.44
N LYS A 164 17.56 -7.51 4.61
CA LYS A 164 18.89 -6.98 4.98
C LYS A 164 19.97 -7.47 4.00
N GLY A 165 20.78 -6.54 3.51
CA GLY A 165 21.87 -6.85 2.56
C GLY A 165 21.42 -7.02 1.11
N THR A 166 20.13 -7.00 0.81
CA THR A 166 19.60 -7.13 -0.57
C THR A 166 19.62 -5.83 -1.36
N GLY A 167 19.84 -4.68 -0.71
CA GLY A 167 19.75 -3.35 -1.33
C GLY A 167 18.35 -2.73 -1.25
N ILE A 168 17.38 -3.41 -0.63
CA ILE A 168 16.00 -2.94 -0.45
C ILE A 168 15.87 -2.24 0.90
N ARG A 169 15.13 -1.14 0.91
CA ARG A 169 14.73 -0.44 2.14
C ARG A 169 13.26 -0.68 2.43
N VAL A 170 12.91 -0.72 3.70
CA VAL A 170 11.53 -0.78 4.16
C VAL A 170 11.25 0.36 5.13
N THR A 171 10.23 1.15 4.83
CA THR A 171 9.76 2.24 5.69
C THR A 171 8.31 2.02 6.04
N GLU A 172 7.95 2.25 7.27
CA GLU A 172 6.57 2.40 7.68
C GLU A 172 6.29 3.88 7.95
N VAL A 173 5.17 4.35 7.48
CA VAL A 173 4.59 5.65 7.85
C VAL A 173 3.34 5.37 8.66
N SER A 174 3.26 5.87 9.89
CA SER A 174 2.11 5.67 10.80
C SER A 174 1.34 6.98 10.98
N PRO A 175 0.40 7.31 10.05
CA PRO A 175 -0.36 8.54 10.14
C PRO A 175 -1.27 8.57 11.37
N GLY A 176 -1.47 9.78 11.92
CA GLY A 176 -2.56 10.10 12.82
C GLY A 176 -3.85 10.43 12.03
N ARG A 177 -4.66 11.35 12.57
CA ARG A 177 -5.86 11.83 11.85
C ARG A 177 -5.44 12.54 10.57
N THR A 178 -5.89 12.03 9.45
CA THR A 178 -5.61 12.57 8.11
C THR A 178 -6.94 12.70 7.38
N ALA A 179 -7.15 13.82 6.70
CA ALA A 179 -8.37 14.05 5.90
C ALA A 179 -8.39 13.09 4.69
N THR A 180 -9.00 11.92 4.87
CA THR A 180 -9.14 10.86 3.86
C THR A 180 -10.53 10.23 3.94
N GLU A 181 -10.86 9.37 2.98
CA GLU A 181 -12.15 8.64 2.92
C GLU A 181 -12.11 7.30 3.68
N ILE A 182 -11.13 7.08 4.57
CA ILE A 182 -10.94 5.76 5.19
C ILE A 182 -11.96 5.45 6.29
N PHE A 183 -12.63 6.48 6.83
CA PHE A 183 -13.69 6.39 7.83
C PHE A 183 -14.90 7.18 7.41
#